data_567f7b3c6b95fb139b73c03f71c63660
#
_entry.id   567f7b3c6b95fb139b73c03f71c63660
#
_cell.length_a   1.000
_cell.length_b   1.000
_cell.length_c   1.000
_cell.angle_alpha   90.00
_cell.angle_beta   90.00
_cell.angle_gamma   90.00
#
_symmetry.space_group_name_H-M   'P 1'
#
loop_
_entity.id
_entity.type
_entity.pdbx_description
1 polymer ?
#
loop_
_entity_poly.entity_id
_entity_poly.type
_entity_poly.pdbx_seq_one_letter_code
_entity_poly.pdbx_strand_id
1 'polypeptide(L)'
;MKCKTMRHEIIEFQWMTLLLLFTICFSSCKDDKDASAEPYDPSQPVTVTDFAPKAGGANTRMIIYGSNFGTDSSIVFVKIGGKEAKVINAKGNSLYCITPQQCYEGTIEVKVGEQDVIVSSKYKYVPQKVVSTLCGYVDEKGNGEIIKEGPFSDCGKIDFPAWFEFDPKNHDILYLTQDAENNGNGKPMRILDLKNERIYTGITGSSEGADRLRSMSWTLSKDTMIIACSKGADNAASNIMLIRNQDNDMVDVTDFQNPVVKRLTTSRGCQNSMIHPENGELYYNFFGSGAVLRYDFYQWGANDNKAHAEELFTIQDANWEFNFIVHPSGDYVYMMVQNQHYILRSNYDRVNKRLTTPYIVCGQPGQADYKDLA
;
A
#
# COMPACT_ATOMS: atom_id res chain seq x y z
N MET A 1 30.06 -13.37 -85.10
CA MET A 1 31.08 -12.66 -84.33
C MET A 1 30.56 -11.35 -83.66
N LYS A 2 29.29 -10.90 -83.91
CA LYS A 2 28.73 -9.66 -83.31
C LYS A 2 27.98 -9.85 -81.95
N CYS A 3 27.73 -11.08 -81.50
CA CYS A 3 26.95 -11.31 -80.28
C CYS A 3 27.79 -11.41 -78.98
N LYS A 4 29.12 -11.60 -79.09
CA LYS A 4 30.01 -11.69 -77.90
C LYS A 4 30.46 -10.34 -77.37
N THR A 5 30.65 -9.34 -78.25
CA THR A 5 31.10 -7.99 -77.90
C THR A 5 30.00 -7.21 -77.14
N MET A 6 28.74 -7.33 -77.55
CA MET A 6 27.62 -6.66 -76.88
C MET A 6 27.33 -7.16 -75.47
N ARG A 7 27.65 -8.40 -75.16
CA ARG A 7 27.51 -8.98 -73.81
C ARG A 7 28.58 -8.46 -72.83
N HIS A 8 29.76 -8.16 -73.35
CA HIS A 8 30.86 -7.63 -72.50
C HIS A 8 30.62 -6.18 -72.12
N GLU A 9 30.14 -5.34 -73.04
CA GLU A 9 29.84 -3.95 -72.78
C GLU A 9 28.62 -3.77 -71.79
N ILE A 10 27.65 -4.63 -71.85
CA ILE A 10 26.52 -4.61 -70.93
C ILE A 10 26.94 -5.05 -69.50
N ILE A 11 27.84 -5.98 -69.38
CA ILE A 11 28.36 -6.43 -68.08
C ILE A 11 29.26 -5.33 -67.46
N GLU A 12 30.13 -4.71 -68.24
CA GLU A 12 30.95 -3.60 -67.72
C GLU A 12 30.12 -2.37 -67.33
N PHE A 13 29.05 -2.06 -68.06
CA PHE A 13 28.15 -0.97 -67.71
C PHE A 13 27.35 -1.30 -66.44
N GLN A 14 26.95 -2.55 -66.24
CA GLN A 14 26.27 -2.99 -64.99
C GLN A 14 27.23 -2.96 -63.78
N TRP A 15 28.52 -3.30 -63.97
CA TRP A 15 29.50 -3.22 -62.91
C TRP A 15 29.85 -1.77 -62.55
N MET A 16 29.89 -0.90 -63.53
CA MET A 16 30.15 0.52 -63.33
C MET A 16 28.96 1.24 -62.64
N THR A 17 27.72 0.89 -62.99
CA THR A 17 26.52 1.38 -62.29
C THR A 17 26.40 0.83 -60.88
N LEU A 18 26.77 -0.41 -60.63
CA LEU A 18 26.78 -1.04 -59.29
C LEU A 18 27.86 -0.38 -58.40
N LEU A 19 29.04 -0.08 -58.99
CA LEU A 19 30.13 0.61 -58.26
C LEU A 19 29.77 2.07 -57.96
N LEU A 20 29.04 2.75 -58.83
CA LEU A 20 28.56 4.14 -58.61
C LEU A 20 27.45 4.17 -57.54
N LEU A 21 26.56 3.19 -57.51
CA LEU A 21 25.56 3.06 -56.44
C LEU A 21 26.20 2.73 -55.10
N PHE A 22 27.28 1.94 -55.08
CA PHE A 22 27.98 1.59 -53.85
C PHE A 22 28.75 2.76 -53.24
N THR A 23 29.26 3.70 -54.08
CA THR A 23 29.94 4.92 -53.61
C THR A 23 28.97 5.98 -53.08
N ILE A 24 27.71 5.98 -53.50
CA ILE A 24 26.69 6.90 -52.99
C ILE A 24 26.19 6.47 -51.58
N CYS A 25 26.29 5.17 -51.26
CA CYS A 25 25.91 4.66 -49.92
C CYS A 25 26.92 5.00 -48.84
N PHE A 26 28.17 5.34 -49.16
CA PHE A 26 29.20 5.68 -48.17
C PHE A 26 29.36 7.19 -47.89
N SER A 27 28.64 8.07 -48.56
CA SER A 27 28.72 9.50 -48.35
C SER A 27 27.62 10.06 -47.44
N SER A 28 26.82 9.18 -46.75
CA SER A 28 25.72 9.59 -45.85
C SER A 28 26.01 9.35 -44.37
N CYS A 29 27.24 9.13 -43.96
CA CYS A 29 27.62 9.35 -42.57
C CYS A 29 28.41 10.65 -42.52
N LYS A 30 27.71 11.78 -42.42
CA LYS A 30 28.27 12.89 -41.67
C LYS A 30 28.31 12.39 -40.22
N ASP A 31 29.49 12.16 -39.69
CA ASP A 31 29.74 12.28 -38.29
C ASP A 31 29.26 13.68 -37.89
N ASP A 32 28.04 13.79 -37.41
CA ASP A 32 27.68 14.92 -36.58
C ASP A 32 28.68 14.86 -35.44
N LYS A 33 29.72 15.67 -35.53
CA LYS A 33 30.59 15.96 -34.39
C LYS A 33 29.59 16.27 -33.26
N ASP A 34 29.58 15.43 -32.23
CA ASP A 34 28.78 15.60 -31.06
C ASP A 34 29.06 17.00 -30.49
N ALA A 35 28.35 18.02 -31.01
CA ALA A 35 28.33 19.39 -30.49
C ALA A 35 27.79 19.47 -29.07
N SER A 36 27.53 18.33 -28.49
CA SER A 36 26.84 18.14 -27.22
C SER A 36 27.72 17.80 -26.02
N ALA A 37 29.04 17.75 -26.20
CA ALA A 37 29.96 17.35 -25.14
C ALA A 37 30.73 18.54 -24.52
N GLU A 38 30.17 19.75 -24.56
CA GLU A 38 30.81 20.89 -23.91
C GLU A 38 30.55 20.89 -22.39
N PRO A 39 31.59 21.17 -21.57
CA PRO A 39 31.43 21.32 -20.15
C PRO A 39 30.55 22.55 -19.84
N TYR A 40 29.97 22.57 -18.65
CA TYR A 40 29.19 23.70 -18.14
C TYR A 40 30.09 24.96 -18.06
N ASP A 41 29.61 26.05 -18.66
CA ASP A 41 30.27 27.36 -18.59
C ASP A 41 29.43 28.31 -17.71
N PRO A 42 29.92 28.69 -16.52
CA PRO A 42 29.16 29.57 -15.62
C PRO A 42 28.98 31.00 -16.15
N SER A 43 29.73 31.39 -17.20
CA SER A 43 29.58 32.70 -17.84
C SER A 43 28.47 32.73 -18.89
N GLN A 44 27.96 31.59 -19.31
CA GLN A 44 26.88 31.46 -20.28
C GLN A 44 25.55 31.13 -19.58
N PRO A 45 24.41 31.63 -20.07
CA PRO A 45 23.12 31.29 -19.46
C PRO A 45 22.73 29.83 -19.74
N VAL A 46 22.21 29.18 -18.74
CA VAL A 46 21.49 27.90 -18.90
C VAL A 46 20.12 28.20 -19.51
N THR A 47 19.76 27.51 -20.58
CA THR A 47 18.44 27.67 -21.20
C THR A 47 17.74 26.31 -21.33
N VAL A 48 16.44 26.31 -21.19
CA VAL A 48 15.58 25.15 -21.49
C VAL A 48 14.62 25.56 -22.58
N THR A 49 14.66 24.86 -23.71
CA THR A 49 13.85 25.17 -24.89
C THR A 49 12.63 24.30 -24.99
N ASP A 50 12.75 23.02 -24.62
CA ASP A 50 11.66 22.05 -24.70
C ASP A 50 11.93 20.84 -23.81
N PHE A 51 10.95 19.95 -23.72
CA PHE A 51 11.08 18.63 -23.08
C PHE A 51 10.13 17.61 -23.71
N ALA A 52 10.47 16.35 -23.65
CA ALA A 52 9.63 15.24 -24.14
C ALA A 52 9.79 14.00 -23.25
N PRO A 53 8.69 13.25 -23.00
CA PRO A 53 7.32 13.51 -23.43
C PRO A 53 6.65 14.63 -22.62
N LYS A 54 5.55 15.18 -23.13
CA LYS A 54 4.77 16.24 -22.46
C LYS A 54 3.88 15.69 -21.33
N ALA A 55 3.65 14.38 -21.30
CA ALA A 55 2.85 13.70 -20.30
C ALA A 55 3.41 12.31 -20.03
N GLY A 56 3.19 11.82 -18.81
CA GLY A 56 3.55 10.46 -18.39
C GLY A 56 3.41 10.28 -16.89
N GLY A 57 3.53 9.06 -16.41
CA GLY A 57 3.49 8.72 -14.99
C GLY A 57 4.87 8.62 -14.34
N ALA A 58 4.91 7.97 -13.18
CA ALA A 58 6.15 7.62 -12.51
C ALA A 58 7.07 6.80 -13.41
N ASN A 59 8.38 6.98 -13.24
CA ASN A 59 9.41 6.28 -14.01
C ASN A 59 9.40 6.55 -15.53
N THR A 60 8.66 7.55 -16.00
CA THR A 60 8.73 7.97 -17.39
C THR A 60 10.12 8.55 -17.68
N ARG A 61 10.77 8.06 -18.73
CA ARG A 61 12.04 8.63 -19.21
C ARG A 61 11.75 9.94 -19.93
N MET A 62 12.39 11.01 -19.50
CA MET A 62 12.23 12.35 -20.02
C MET A 62 13.55 12.89 -20.56
N ILE A 63 13.47 13.59 -21.66
CA ILE A 63 14.55 14.37 -22.20
C ILE A 63 14.17 15.85 -22.10
N ILE A 64 15.05 16.66 -21.54
CA ILE A 64 14.93 18.11 -21.48
C ILE A 64 15.97 18.70 -22.46
N TYR A 65 15.52 19.52 -23.36
CA TYR A 65 16.34 20.15 -24.38
C TYR A 65 16.69 21.60 -24.01
N GLY A 66 17.89 22.01 -24.32
CA GLY A 66 18.32 23.35 -23.96
C GLY A 66 19.77 23.60 -24.34
N SER A 67 20.47 24.41 -23.55
CA SER A 67 21.90 24.68 -23.73
C SER A 67 22.60 24.88 -22.39
N ASN A 68 23.92 24.67 -22.42
CA ASN A 68 24.83 24.88 -21.29
C ASN A 68 24.55 23.99 -20.07
N PHE A 69 24.06 22.73 -20.29
CA PHE A 69 23.86 21.78 -19.22
C PHE A 69 25.17 21.11 -18.75
N GLY A 70 26.23 21.19 -19.52
CA GLY A 70 27.49 20.49 -19.24
C GLY A 70 27.41 18.99 -19.44
N THR A 71 28.43 18.28 -18.98
CA THR A 71 28.52 16.80 -19.05
C THR A 71 28.57 16.15 -17.69
N ASP A 72 28.64 16.95 -16.62
CA ASP A 72 28.63 16.45 -15.24
C ASP A 72 27.22 16.49 -14.66
N SER A 73 26.59 15.30 -14.52
CA SER A 73 25.25 15.18 -13.94
C SER A 73 25.20 15.45 -12.43
N SER A 74 26.34 15.51 -11.74
CA SER A 74 26.36 15.74 -10.29
C SER A 74 26.06 17.20 -9.91
N ILE A 75 26.20 18.13 -10.85
CA ILE A 75 25.88 19.57 -10.67
C ILE A 75 24.48 19.92 -11.20
N VAL A 76 23.74 18.92 -11.73
CA VAL A 76 22.43 19.12 -12.36
C VAL A 76 21.33 18.58 -11.45
N PHE A 77 20.38 19.43 -11.12
CA PHE A 77 19.20 19.08 -10.35
C PHE A 77 17.94 19.41 -11.17
N VAL A 78 17.03 18.47 -11.22
CA VAL A 78 15.76 18.63 -11.93
C VAL A 78 14.61 18.38 -10.97
N LYS A 79 13.61 19.28 -10.94
CA LYS A 79 12.34 19.05 -10.27
C LYS A 79 11.22 19.05 -11.29
N ILE A 80 10.26 18.14 -11.10
CA ILE A 80 9.07 18.02 -11.93
C ILE A 80 7.85 18.07 -11.00
N GLY A 81 6.99 19.06 -11.15
CA GLY A 81 5.84 19.25 -10.28
C GLY A 81 6.23 19.36 -8.78
N GLY A 82 7.36 20.02 -8.50
CA GLY A 82 7.89 20.23 -7.16
C GLY A 82 8.64 19.04 -6.54
N LYS A 83 8.72 17.88 -7.23
CA LYS A 83 9.46 16.69 -6.77
C LYS A 83 10.75 16.50 -7.52
N GLU A 84 11.81 16.12 -6.81
CA GLU A 84 13.13 15.86 -7.40
C GLU A 84 13.09 14.66 -8.34
N ALA A 85 13.60 14.84 -9.56
CA ALA A 85 13.73 13.84 -10.59
C ALA A 85 15.15 13.28 -10.61
N LYS A 86 15.29 11.97 -10.81
CA LYS A 86 16.60 11.34 -10.96
C LYS A 86 17.21 11.72 -12.31
N VAL A 87 18.28 12.51 -12.29
CA VAL A 87 19.08 12.79 -13.49
C VAL A 87 19.96 11.57 -13.79
N ILE A 88 19.86 11.05 -15.01
CA ILE A 88 20.63 9.87 -15.46
C ILE A 88 21.91 10.34 -16.16
N ASN A 89 21.79 11.36 -17.01
CA ASN A 89 22.89 11.86 -17.82
C ASN A 89 22.63 13.31 -18.21
N ALA A 90 23.71 14.06 -18.36
CA ALA A 90 23.75 15.41 -18.92
C ALA A 90 24.66 15.45 -20.15
N LYS A 91 24.15 16.07 -21.21
CA LYS A 91 24.94 16.46 -22.40
C LYS A 91 24.73 17.95 -22.60
N GLY A 92 25.65 18.65 -23.16
CA GLY A 92 25.63 20.13 -23.25
C GLY A 92 24.27 20.73 -23.67
N ASN A 93 23.49 20.02 -24.48
CA ASN A 93 22.19 20.47 -25.02
C ASN A 93 20.97 19.62 -24.59
N SER A 94 21.18 18.59 -23.80
CA SER A 94 20.08 17.72 -23.35
C SER A 94 20.36 17.09 -22.00
N LEU A 95 19.29 16.93 -21.19
CA LEU A 95 19.28 16.21 -19.91
C LEU A 95 18.38 15.00 -20.04
N TYR A 96 18.85 13.86 -19.53
CA TYR A 96 18.06 12.65 -19.42
C TYR A 96 17.70 12.43 -17.96
N CYS A 97 16.41 12.42 -17.65
CA CYS A 97 15.93 12.20 -16.29
C CYS A 97 14.74 11.23 -16.23
N ILE A 98 14.43 10.79 -15.04
CA ILE A 98 13.28 9.92 -14.75
C ILE A 98 12.29 10.71 -13.90
N THR A 99 11.02 10.72 -14.33
CA THR A 99 9.93 11.34 -13.58
C THR A 99 9.78 10.69 -12.19
N PRO A 100 9.69 11.48 -11.12
CA PRO A 100 9.56 10.95 -9.77
C PRO A 100 8.22 10.30 -9.53
N GLN A 101 8.15 9.50 -8.47
CA GLN A 101 6.89 8.98 -7.96
C GLN A 101 6.13 10.08 -7.21
N GLN A 102 4.81 9.93 -7.11
CA GLN A 102 3.93 10.85 -6.38
C GLN A 102 4.14 12.32 -6.79
N CYS A 103 4.37 12.55 -8.06
CA CYS A 103 4.48 13.88 -8.64
C CYS A 103 3.08 14.42 -8.96
N TYR A 104 2.99 15.74 -9.08
CA TYR A 104 1.79 16.43 -9.55
C TYR A 104 2.01 17.06 -10.91
N GLU A 105 0.93 17.43 -11.60
CA GLU A 105 1.05 18.32 -12.76
C GLU A 105 1.73 19.62 -12.34
N GLY A 106 2.75 20.03 -13.06
CA GLY A 106 3.49 21.23 -12.69
C GLY A 106 4.62 21.58 -13.62
N THR A 107 5.33 22.63 -13.25
CA THR A 107 6.51 23.13 -13.96
C THR A 107 7.69 22.15 -13.85
N ILE A 108 8.60 22.28 -14.80
CA ILE A 108 9.93 21.66 -14.72
C ILE A 108 10.90 22.76 -14.30
N GLU A 109 11.64 22.48 -13.25
CA GLU A 109 12.71 23.34 -12.73
C GLU A 109 14.03 22.65 -12.96
N VAL A 110 14.99 23.35 -13.57
CA VAL A 110 16.32 22.82 -13.85
C VAL A 110 17.33 23.74 -13.18
N LYS A 111 18.19 23.18 -12.34
CA LYS A 111 19.33 23.87 -11.75
C LYS A 111 20.61 23.24 -12.28
N VAL A 112 21.55 24.06 -12.78
CA VAL A 112 22.87 23.62 -13.18
C VAL A 112 23.89 24.55 -12.50
N GLY A 113 24.71 23.97 -11.64
CA GLY A 113 25.59 24.78 -10.79
C GLY A 113 24.77 25.76 -9.93
N GLU A 114 24.98 27.06 -10.11
CA GLU A 114 24.24 28.10 -9.39
C GLU A 114 23.10 28.75 -10.20
N GLN A 115 22.81 28.25 -11.42
CA GLN A 115 21.80 28.83 -12.30
C GLN A 115 20.49 27.98 -12.24
N ASP A 116 19.38 28.65 -11.99
CA ASP A 116 18.05 28.06 -11.97
C ASP A 116 17.21 28.51 -13.17
N VAL A 117 16.53 27.56 -13.82
CA VAL A 117 15.61 27.81 -14.94
C VAL A 117 14.28 27.13 -14.68
N ILE A 118 13.19 27.89 -14.77
CA ILE A 118 11.83 27.35 -14.66
C ILE A 118 11.21 27.31 -16.05
N VAL A 119 10.75 26.14 -16.46
CA VAL A 119 10.10 25.95 -17.75
C VAL A 119 8.62 26.35 -17.63
N SER A 120 8.17 27.27 -18.48
CA SER A 120 6.79 27.77 -18.46
C SER A 120 5.75 26.71 -18.85
N SER A 121 6.15 25.75 -19.70
CA SER A 121 5.28 24.63 -20.10
C SER A 121 5.16 23.62 -18.98
N LYS A 122 3.91 23.22 -18.68
CA LYS A 122 3.65 22.23 -17.62
C LYS A 122 3.78 20.80 -18.14
N TYR A 123 4.39 19.95 -17.35
CA TYR A 123 4.35 18.52 -17.54
C TYR A 123 3.02 17.98 -17.00
N LYS A 124 2.29 17.25 -17.83
CA LYS A 124 1.04 16.58 -17.43
C LYS A 124 1.38 15.23 -16.77
N TYR A 125 1.41 15.21 -15.45
CA TYR A 125 1.59 13.95 -14.73
C TYR A 125 0.33 13.09 -14.82
N VAL A 126 0.49 11.85 -15.27
CA VAL A 126 -0.58 10.86 -15.35
C VAL A 126 -0.40 9.86 -14.20
N PRO A 127 -1.21 9.95 -13.13
CA PRO A 127 -1.11 9.01 -12.03
C PRO A 127 -1.41 7.59 -12.51
N GLN A 128 -0.53 6.67 -12.23
CA GLN A 128 -0.76 5.24 -12.46
C GLN A 128 -0.98 4.57 -11.11
N LYS A 129 -2.04 3.78 -11.01
CA LYS A 129 -2.23 2.89 -9.87
C LYS A 129 -1.30 1.70 -10.06
N VAL A 130 -0.34 1.56 -9.17
CA VAL A 130 0.60 0.44 -9.15
C VAL A 130 0.44 -0.32 -7.84
N VAL A 131 0.59 -1.63 -7.91
CA VAL A 131 0.69 -2.50 -6.73
C VAL A 131 2.14 -2.93 -6.62
N SER A 132 2.72 -2.70 -5.46
CA SER A 132 4.08 -3.12 -5.15
C SER A 132 4.13 -3.78 -3.78
N THR A 133 5.13 -4.62 -3.56
CA THR A 133 5.40 -5.17 -2.23
C THR A 133 5.84 -4.05 -1.30
N LEU A 134 5.12 -3.86 -0.19
CA LEU A 134 5.49 -2.89 0.84
C LEU A 134 6.64 -3.43 1.69
N CYS A 135 6.46 -4.63 2.24
CA CYS A 135 7.44 -5.30 3.09
C CYS A 135 7.25 -6.81 3.07
N GLY A 136 8.20 -7.53 3.65
CA GLY A 136 8.17 -8.98 3.71
C GLY A 136 9.10 -9.61 2.68
N TYR A 137 9.76 -10.69 3.09
CA TYR A 137 10.67 -11.47 2.26
C TYR A 137 10.46 -12.96 2.45
N VAL A 138 10.46 -13.66 1.35
CA VAL A 138 10.56 -15.13 1.29
C VAL A 138 11.57 -15.51 0.21
N ASP A 139 12.28 -16.62 0.41
CA ASP A 139 13.12 -17.20 -0.62
C ASP A 139 12.29 -17.83 -1.76
N GLU A 140 12.95 -18.35 -2.79
CA GLU A 140 12.29 -19.00 -3.94
C GLU A 140 11.42 -20.20 -3.55
N LYS A 141 11.63 -20.76 -2.36
CA LYS A 141 10.84 -21.89 -1.80
C LYS A 141 9.73 -21.43 -0.87
N GLY A 142 9.56 -20.13 -0.69
CA GLY A 142 8.58 -19.55 0.24
C GLY A 142 9.01 -19.58 1.72
N ASN A 143 10.29 -19.87 2.00
CA ASN A 143 10.82 -19.82 3.36
C ASN A 143 11.27 -18.42 3.72
N GLY A 144 11.11 -18.07 4.98
CA GLY A 144 11.57 -16.81 5.54
C GLY A 144 11.47 -16.84 7.06
N GLU A 145 12.25 -16.00 7.70
CA GLU A 145 12.20 -15.79 9.14
C GLU A 145 10.86 -15.14 9.50
N ILE A 146 10.10 -15.78 10.39
CA ILE A 146 8.68 -15.40 10.61
C ILE A 146 8.55 -14.14 11.46
N ILE A 147 9.47 -13.94 12.40
CA ILE A 147 9.46 -12.80 13.30
C ILE A 147 10.84 -12.15 13.25
N LYS A 148 11.00 -11.24 12.28
CA LYS A 148 12.21 -10.44 12.13
C LYS A 148 11.84 -8.98 12.13
N GLU A 149 12.44 -8.21 13.00
CA GLU A 149 12.38 -6.76 12.98
C GLU A 149 13.44 -6.19 12.05
N GLY A 150 13.18 -5.04 11.46
CA GLY A 150 14.16 -4.41 10.60
C GLY A 150 13.56 -3.49 9.54
N PRO A 151 14.38 -3.07 8.56
CA PRO A 151 13.88 -2.30 7.43
C PRO A 151 12.94 -3.17 6.58
N PHE A 152 12.00 -2.55 5.85
CA PHE A 152 11.04 -3.25 5.00
C PHE A 152 11.70 -4.16 3.96
N SER A 153 12.90 -3.79 3.52
CA SER A 153 13.70 -4.59 2.58
C SER A 153 14.31 -5.85 3.21
N ASP A 154 14.32 -5.97 4.54
CA ASP A 154 14.90 -7.10 5.27
C ASP A 154 14.16 -7.38 6.58
N CYS A 155 12.85 -7.57 6.51
CA CYS A 155 11.98 -7.77 7.67
C CYS A 155 11.42 -9.19 7.79
N GLY A 156 11.91 -10.12 6.99
CA GLY A 156 11.44 -11.50 7.00
C GLY A 156 10.04 -11.67 6.43
N LYS A 157 9.46 -12.82 6.70
CA LYS A 157 8.14 -13.24 6.21
C LYS A 157 7.02 -12.70 7.09
N ILE A 158 5.95 -12.24 6.47
CA ILE A 158 4.66 -12.00 7.10
C ILE A 158 3.79 -13.23 6.86
N ASP A 159 3.34 -13.86 7.93
CA ASP A 159 2.63 -15.12 7.89
C ASP A 159 1.15 -14.91 8.19
N PHE A 160 0.26 -15.28 7.27
CA PHE A 160 -1.19 -15.11 7.37
C PHE A 160 -1.63 -13.70 7.79
N PRO A 161 -1.28 -12.64 7.03
CA PRO A 161 -1.76 -11.29 7.33
C PRO A 161 -3.29 -11.26 7.28
N ALA A 162 -3.91 -10.70 8.32
CA ALA A 162 -5.35 -10.77 8.48
C ALA A 162 -6.01 -9.39 8.47
N TRP A 163 -5.67 -8.54 9.41
CA TRP A 163 -6.26 -7.21 9.53
C TRP A 163 -5.20 -6.14 9.63
N PHE A 164 -5.55 -4.97 9.07
CA PHE A 164 -4.76 -3.75 9.14
C PHE A 164 -5.56 -2.67 9.83
N GLU A 165 -4.89 -1.88 10.66
CA GLU A 165 -5.48 -0.72 11.29
C GLU A 165 -4.45 0.39 11.41
N PHE A 166 -4.79 1.58 10.89
CA PHE A 166 -3.94 2.75 11.06
C PHE A 166 -4.03 3.29 12.48
N ASP A 167 -2.93 3.86 12.95
CA ASP A 167 -2.99 4.68 14.14
C ASP A 167 -3.80 5.94 13.88
N PRO A 168 -4.89 6.20 14.64
CA PRO A 168 -5.77 7.34 14.39
C PRO A 168 -5.16 8.70 14.77
N LYS A 169 -4.02 8.70 15.47
CA LYS A 169 -3.28 9.91 15.86
C LYS A 169 -2.01 10.08 15.01
N ASN A 170 -1.51 9.00 14.40
CA ASN A 170 -0.34 9.04 13.53
C ASN A 170 -0.47 8.05 12.36
N HIS A 171 -0.91 8.53 11.22
CA HIS A 171 -1.12 7.70 10.02
C HIS A 171 0.16 7.15 9.39
N ASP A 172 1.34 7.51 9.89
CA ASP A 172 2.60 6.87 9.51
C ASP A 172 2.80 5.50 10.21
N ILE A 173 1.93 5.15 11.17
CA ILE A 173 1.96 3.87 11.87
C ILE A 173 0.78 3.00 11.43
N LEU A 174 1.09 1.78 10.99
CA LEU A 174 0.13 0.77 10.59
C LEU A 174 0.32 -0.49 11.44
N TYR A 175 -0.76 -0.97 12.03
CA TYR A 175 -0.77 -2.23 12.78
C TYR A 175 -1.26 -3.36 11.89
N LEU A 176 -0.67 -4.53 12.05
CA LEU A 176 -1.01 -5.74 11.32
C LEU A 176 -1.12 -6.92 12.28
N THR A 177 -2.28 -7.57 12.30
CA THR A 177 -2.46 -8.86 12.97
C THR A 177 -2.27 -10.02 12.00
N GLN A 178 -1.91 -11.16 12.55
CA GLN A 178 -1.65 -12.39 11.80
C GLN A 178 -2.52 -13.51 12.38
N ASP A 179 -3.51 -13.98 11.59
CA ASP A 179 -4.44 -15.04 12.00
C ASP A 179 -3.88 -16.43 11.72
N ALA A 180 -2.73 -16.73 12.31
CA ALA A 180 -2.11 -18.05 12.17
C ALA A 180 -2.17 -18.82 13.49
N GLU A 181 -2.61 -20.06 13.42
CA GLU A 181 -2.32 -21.04 14.45
C GLU A 181 -0.86 -21.45 14.38
N ASN A 182 -0.23 -21.48 15.51
CA ASN A 182 1.13 -21.98 15.60
C ASN A 182 1.34 -22.76 16.88
N ASN A 183 0.90 -24.01 16.93
CA ASN A 183 1.18 -24.96 18.00
C ASN A 183 1.15 -24.35 19.43
N GLY A 184 0.15 -23.52 19.72
CA GLY A 184 -0.01 -22.83 20.99
C GLY A 184 0.74 -21.50 21.14
N ASN A 185 1.48 -21.06 20.13
CA ASN A 185 2.15 -19.75 20.11
C ASN A 185 1.55 -18.89 19.02
N GLY A 186 0.60 -18.03 19.36
CA GLY A 186 0.00 -17.09 18.42
C GLY A 186 1.05 -16.19 17.74
N LYS A 187 0.81 -15.83 16.49
CA LYS A 187 1.66 -14.88 15.78
C LYS A 187 1.53 -13.49 16.40
N PRO A 188 2.61 -12.72 16.46
CA PRO A 188 2.56 -11.39 17.03
C PRO A 188 1.80 -10.41 16.14
N MET A 189 1.24 -9.38 16.76
CA MET A 189 0.91 -8.15 16.06
C MET A 189 2.20 -7.50 15.57
N ARG A 190 2.19 -6.99 14.34
CA ARG A 190 3.32 -6.26 13.77
C ARG A 190 2.97 -4.77 13.72
N ILE A 191 3.96 -3.94 13.93
CA ILE A 191 3.86 -2.48 13.88
C ILE A 191 4.75 -2.01 12.74
N LEU A 192 4.15 -1.37 11.74
CA LEU A 192 4.84 -0.86 10.55
C LEU A 192 4.97 0.65 10.68
N ASP A 193 6.19 1.13 10.76
CA ASP A 193 6.53 2.55 10.63
C ASP A 193 6.73 2.86 9.14
N LEU A 194 5.72 3.43 8.52
CA LEU A 194 5.71 3.71 7.09
C LEU A 194 6.65 4.85 6.71
N LYS A 195 6.91 5.76 7.64
CA LYS A 195 7.81 6.90 7.42
C LYS A 195 9.27 6.48 7.40
N ASN A 196 9.66 5.60 8.33
CA ASN A 196 11.03 5.12 8.46
C ASN A 196 11.26 3.77 7.76
N GLU A 197 10.22 3.22 7.10
CA GLU A 197 10.23 1.94 6.38
C GLU A 197 10.77 0.78 7.25
N ARG A 198 10.26 0.67 8.48
CA ARG A 198 10.68 -0.37 9.44
C ARG A 198 9.48 -1.09 10.02
N ILE A 199 9.70 -2.37 10.37
CA ILE A 199 8.72 -3.20 11.06
C ILE A 199 9.22 -3.59 12.45
N TYR A 200 8.31 -3.54 13.40
CA TYR A 200 8.53 -3.91 14.80
C TYR A 200 7.54 -4.99 15.22
N THR A 201 7.82 -5.62 16.34
CA THR A 201 6.96 -6.62 16.96
C THR A 201 6.20 -5.98 18.12
N GLY A 202 4.90 -6.11 18.11
CA GLY A 202 4.04 -5.77 19.22
C GLY A 202 3.79 -6.97 20.12
N ILE A 203 2.59 -7.05 20.69
CA ILE A 203 2.20 -8.16 21.54
C ILE A 203 2.11 -9.49 20.76
N THR A 204 2.32 -10.59 21.47
CA THR A 204 2.01 -11.93 20.97
C THR A 204 0.72 -12.44 21.61
N GLY A 205 -0.12 -13.12 20.84
CA GLY A 205 -1.34 -13.70 21.37
C GLY A 205 -1.10 -14.62 22.55
N SER A 206 -0.06 -15.45 22.50
CA SER A 206 0.27 -16.42 23.55
C SER A 206 0.65 -15.77 24.88
N SER A 207 1.36 -14.64 24.88
CA SER A 207 1.71 -13.93 26.11
C SER A 207 0.49 -13.40 26.83
N GLU A 208 -0.57 -13.09 26.05
CA GLU A 208 -1.81 -12.55 26.56
C GLU A 208 -2.93 -13.60 26.71
N GLY A 209 -2.60 -14.87 26.50
CA GLY A 209 -3.57 -15.97 26.60
C GLY A 209 -4.58 -16.00 25.46
N ALA A 210 -4.22 -15.48 24.30
CA ALA A 210 -4.97 -15.52 23.06
C ALA A 210 -4.19 -16.31 22.01
N ASP A 211 -4.85 -17.15 21.23
CA ASP A 211 -4.17 -17.98 20.23
C ASP A 211 -4.05 -17.29 18.88
N ARG A 212 -5.01 -16.43 18.55
CA ARG A 212 -5.10 -15.74 17.26
C ARG A 212 -5.48 -14.29 17.48
N LEU A 213 -4.74 -13.39 16.88
CA LEU A 213 -5.06 -11.96 16.85
C LEU A 213 -5.74 -11.67 15.51
N ARG A 214 -6.93 -11.08 15.57
CA ARG A 214 -7.76 -10.83 14.39
C ARG A 214 -8.08 -9.36 14.21
N SER A 215 -9.35 -9.00 14.03
CA SER A 215 -9.74 -7.61 13.79
C SER A 215 -9.30 -6.69 14.90
N MET A 216 -8.97 -5.48 14.49
CA MET A 216 -8.58 -4.37 15.37
C MET A 216 -9.58 -3.24 15.21
N SER A 217 -9.83 -2.53 16.28
CA SER A 217 -10.63 -1.30 16.26
C SER A 217 -10.25 -0.38 17.42
N TRP A 218 -10.43 0.91 17.23
CA TRP A 218 -10.11 1.92 18.22
C TRP A 218 -11.33 2.34 19.02
N THR A 219 -11.16 2.55 20.31
CA THR A 219 -12.16 3.25 21.13
C THR A 219 -12.33 4.71 20.64
N LEU A 220 -13.43 5.33 20.98
CA LEU A 220 -13.69 6.72 20.57
C LEU A 220 -12.62 7.71 21.08
N SER A 221 -12.02 7.43 22.23
CA SER A 221 -10.89 8.22 22.79
C SER A 221 -9.61 8.09 21.98
N LYS A 222 -9.50 7.06 21.12
CA LYS A 222 -8.29 6.74 20.34
C LYS A 222 -7.06 6.38 21.19
N ASP A 223 -7.27 6.08 22.45
CA ASP A 223 -6.21 5.69 23.39
C ASP A 223 -6.12 4.19 23.62
N THR A 224 -7.13 3.46 23.19
CA THR A 224 -7.23 2.02 23.40
C THR A 224 -7.59 1.33 22.10
N MET A 225 -6.79 0.34 21.73
CA MET A 225 -7.07 -0.58 20.62
C MET A 225 -7.71 -1.84 21.18
N ILE A 226 -8.81 -2.28 20.57
CA ILE A 226 -9.44 -3.55 20.84
C ILE A 226 -9.05 -4.52 19.75
N ILE A 227 -8.55 -5.69 20.14
CA ILE A 227 -8.21 -6.78 19.22
C ILE A 227 -9.09 -7.99 19.50
N ALA A 228 -9.81 -8.44 18.49
CA ALA A 228 -10.51 -9.72 18.55
C ALA A 228 -9.51 -10.86 18.58
N CYS A 229 -9.73 -11.83 19.43
CA CYS A 229 -8.88 -13.00 19.54
C CYS A 229 -9.68 -14.25 19.85
N SER A 230 -9.16 -15.39 19.49
CA SER A 230 -9.68 -16.67 19.95
C SER A 230 -8.64 -17.34 20.81
N LYS A 231 -9.10 -17.98 21.87
CA LYS A 231 -8.38 -19.03 22.54
C LYS A 231 -9.16 -20.31 22.34
N GLY A 232 -8.47 -21.45 22.26
CA GLY A 232 -9.09 -22.76 22.10
C GLY A 232 -10.33 -22.98 23.00
N ALA A 233 -11.00 -24.09 22.93
CA ALA A 233 -12.37 -24.34 23.41
C ALA A 233 -12.72 -23.86 24.84
N ASP A 234 -11.75 -23.54 25.68
CA ASP A 234 -11.96 -23.18 27.09
C ASP A 234 -11.98 -21.67 27.43
N ASN A 235 -11.85 -20.77 26.47
CA ASN A 235 -12.51 -19.46 26.45
C ASN A 235 -12.21 -18.41 27.50
N ALA A 236 -10.98 -18.08 27.76
CA ALA A 236 -10.75 -17.03 28.74
C ALA A 236 -10.82 -15.60 28.16
N ALA A 237 -10.50 -15.37 26.91
CA ALA A 237 -10.55 -14.03 26.34
C ALA A 237 -11.06 -14.04 24.90
N SER A 238 -12.06 -13.20 24.60
CA SER A 238 -12.54 -12.98 23.24
C SER A 238 -12.02 -11.69 22.63
N ASN A 239 -11.58 -10.76 23.47
CA ASN A 239 -10.98 -9.50 23.05
C ASN A 239 -9.88 -9.08 24.03
N ILE A 240 -8.85 -8.45 23.47
CA ILE A 240 -7.77 -7.83 24.21
C ILE A 240 -7.86 -6.31 24.02
N MET A 241 -7.68 -5.58 25.10
CA MET A 241 -7.55 -4.12 25.08
C MET A 241 -6.09 -3.76 25.25
N LEU A 242 -5.52 -3.07 24.27
CA LEU A 242 -4.19 -2.47 24.35
C LEU A 242 -4.36 -0.98 24.66
N ILE A 243 -3.89 -0.58 25.81
CA ILE A 243 -3.97 0.81 26.27
C ILE A 243 -2.63 1.49 25.99
N ARG A 244 -2.65 2.63 25.30
CA ARG A 244 -1.45 3.44 25.09
C ARG A 244 -0.81 3.81 26.41
N ASN A 245 0.49 3.92 26.38
CA ASN A 245 1.23 4.53 27.47
C ASN A 245 0.92 6.03 27.48
N GLN A 246 0.22 6.50 28.50
CA GLN A 246 -0.27 7.88 28.57
C GLN A 246 0.81 8.93 28.90
N ASP A 247 2.01 8.48 29.28
CA ASP A 247 3.11 9.39 29.61
C ASP A 247 3.79 10.00 28.37
N ASN A 248 3.34 9.65 27.19
CA ASN A 248 3.92 10.09 25.94
C ASN A 248 2.89 10.83 25.08
N ASP A 249 3.00 12.16 25.00
CA ASP A 249 2.18 12.97 24.07
C ASP A 249 2.48 12.69 22.60
N MET A 250 3.59 11.99 22.33
CA MET A 250 4.01 11.61 20.97
C MET A 250 3.67 10.14 20.71
N VAL A 251 2.81 9.95 19.73
CA VAL A 251 2.45 8.61 19.25
C VAL A 251 3.57 8.06 18.40
N ASP A 252 4.19 6.99 18.83
CA ASP A 252 5.22 6.28 18.09
C ASP A 252 5.07 4.75 18.21
N VAL A 253 6.00 4.02 17.57
CA VAL A 253 5.99 2.56 17.55
C VAL A 253 6.12 1.93 18.94
N THR A 254 6.67 2.63 19.92
CA THR A 254 6.90 2.13 21.27
C THR A 254 5.64 2.04 22.10
N ASP A 255 4.57 2.76 21.72
CA ASP A 255 3.28 2.75 22.42
C ASP A 255 2.69 1.35 22.55
N PHE A 256 2.92 0.49 21.56
CA PHE A 256 2.37 -0.86 21.52
C PHE A 256 3.43 -1.97 21.45
N GLN A 257 4.68 -1.67 21.66
CA GLN A 257 5.69 -2.70 21.90
C GLN A 257 5.53 -3.32 23.30
N ASN A 258 5.21 -2.49 24.30
CA ASN A 258 4.95 -2.92 25.69
C ASN A 258 3.70 -2.22 26.26
N PRO A 259 2.52 -2.42 25.70
CA PRO A 259 1.31 -1.76 26.13
C PRO A 259 0.80 -2.32 27.46
N VAL A 260 -0.06 -1.55 28.13
CA VAL A 260 -0.89 -2.09 29.19
C VAL A 260 -1.99 -2.93 28.55
N VAL A 261 -2.00 -4.23 28.89
CA VAL A 261 -2.96 -5.17 28.33
C VAL A 261 -4.04 -5.50 29.35
N LYS A 262 -5.30 -5.37 28.94
CA LYS A 262 -6.47 -5.86 29.68
C LYS A 262 -7.25 -6.85 28.82
N ARG A 263 -7.77 -7.88 29.45
CA ARG A 263 -8.60 -8.89 28.77
C ARG A 263 -10.07 -8.61 29.01
N LEU A 264 -10.84 -8.58 27.95
CA LEU A 264 -12.28 -8.60 28.03
C LEU A 264 -12.74 -10.06 28.11
N THR A 265 -13.12 -10.50 29.29
CA THR A 265 -13.64 -11.86 29.51
C THR A 265 -15.10 -11.89 29.07
N THR A 266 -15.32 -12.02 27.80
CA THR A 266 -16.62 -12.39 27.29
C THR A 266 -16.65 -13.92 27.18
N SER A 267 -17.70 -14.55 27.55
CA SER A 267 -17.79 -16.01 27.79
C SER A 267 -17.50 -16.91 26.58
N ARG A 268 -17.00 -16.39 25.47
CA ARG A 268 -16.92 -17.13 24.20
C ARG A 268 -15.91 -16.47 23.24
N GLY A 269 -15.18 -17.28 22.49
CA GLY A 269 -14.21 -16.81 21.49
C GLY A 269 -14.82 -15.87 20.44
N CYS A 270 -14.07 -14.91 20.00
CA CYS A 270 -14.49 -13.89 19.05
C CYS A 270 -13.74 -14.05 17.71
N GLN A 271 -14.47 -14.02 16.61
CA GLN A 271 -13.86 -14.00 15.27
C GLN A 271 -13.52 -12.59 14.83
N ASN A 272 -14.44 -11.69 15.05
CA ASN A 272 -14.34 -10.32 14.61
C ASN A 272 -15.05 -9.40 15.59
N SER A 273 -14.46 -8.25 15.84
CA SER A 273 -15.07 -7.21 16.67
C SER A 273 -14.84 -5.84 16.06
N MET A 274 -15.68 -4.89 16.45
CA MET A 274 -15.59 -3.51 16.03
C MET A 274 -16.14 -2.57 17.10
N ILE A 275 -15.60 -1.37 17.18
CA ILE A 275 -16.18 -0.27 17.96
C ILE A 275 -17.11 0.51 17.04
N HIS A 276 -18.36 0.69 17.48
CA HIS A 276 -19.30 1.50 16.73
C HIS A 276 -19.03 3.00 16.96
N PRO A 277 -18.91 3.81 15.89
CA PRO A 277 -18.49 5.22 16.02
C PRO A 277 -19.52 6.10 16.70
N GLU A 278 -20.81 5.72 16.77
CA GLU A 278 -21.86 6.53 17.38
C GLU A 278 -21.99 6.35 18.90
N ASN A 279 -21.84 5.13 19.38
CA ASN A 279 -22.03 4.84 20.81
C ASN A 279 -20.77 4.37 21.54
N GLY A 280 -19.68 4.07 20.81
CA GLY A 280 -18.43 3.60 21.38
C GLY A 280 -18.48 2.19 21.96
N GLU A 281 -19.56 1.46 21.74
CA GLU A 281 -19.72 0.09 22.22
C GLU A 281 -19.02 -0.91 21.31
N LEU A 282 -18.59 -2.04 21.88
CA LEU A 282 -18.00 -3.14 21.14
C LEU A 282 -19.09 -4.08 20.65
N TYR A 283 -19.12 -4.30 19.34
CA TYR A 283 -19.90 -5.35 18.72
C TYR A 283 -18.98 -6.48 18.29
N TYR A 284 -19.35 -7.71 18.57
CA TYR A 284 -18.53 -8.86 18.22
C TYR A 284 -19.38 -10.09 17.91
N ASN A 285 -18.83 -10.99 17.13
CA ASN A 285 -19.48 -12.25 16.83
C ASN A 285 -18.93 -13.37 17.71
N PHE A 286 -19.80 -14.31 18.01
CA PHE A 286 -19.43 -15.50 18.75
C PHE A 286 -19.11 -16.66 17.82
N PHE A 287 -17.93 -17.21 18.04
CA PHE A 287 -17.49 -18.43 17.39
C PHE A 287 -18.37 -19.62 17.83
N GLY A 288 -19.00 -20.27 16.87
CA GLY A 288 -19.75 -21.52 17.07
C GLY A 288 -21.28 -21.42 17.05
N SER A 289 -21.86 -20.21 17.10
CA SER A 289 -23.34 -20.09 17.05
C SER A 289 -23.86 -19.02 16.09
N GLY A 290 -22.98 -18.20 15.50
CA GLY A 290 -23.40 -17.06 14.67
C GLY A 290 -24.03 -15.91 15.46
N ALA A 291 -23.94 -15.93 16.78
CA ALA A 291 -24.47 -14.86 17.62
C ALA A 291 -23.69 -13.56 17.45
N VAL A 292 -24.39 -12.44 17.40
CA VAL A 292 -23.86 -11.10 17.42
C VAL A 292 -24.18 -10.48 18.78
N LEU A 293 -23.12 -10.04 19.45
CA LEU A 293 -23.20 -9.51 20.80
C LEU A 293 -22.76 -8.04 20.82
N ARG A 294 -23.29 -7.30 21.77
CA ARG A 294 -22.93 -5.94 22.12
C ARG A 294 -22.33 -5.91 23.52
N TYR A 295 -21.25 -5.16 23.70
CA TYR A 295 -20.62 -4.96 25.00
C TYR A 295 -20.51 -3.48 25.30
N ASP A 296 -21.06 -3.08 26.46
CA ASP A 296 -21.05 -1.69 26.95
C ASP A 296 -19.89 -1.46 27.92
N PHE A 297 -18.88 -0.75 27.46
CA PHE A 297 -17.72 -0.39 28.29
C PHE A 297 -18.02 0.59 29.41
N TYR A 298 -19.06 1.40 29.28
CA TYR A 298 -19.37 2.43 30.28
C TYR A 298 -19.89 1.85 31.59
N GLN A 299 -20.39 0.63 31.53
CA GLN A 299 -20.78 -0.11 32.71
C GLN A 299 -19.63 -0.96 33.28
N TRP A 300 -18.46 -0.88 32.68
CA TRP A 300 -17.32 -1.67 33.13
C TRP A 300 -16.70 -1.11 34.39
N GLY A 301 -16.86 -1.73 35.46
CA GLY A 301 -16.38 -1.37 36.81
C GLY A 301 -17.12 -2.17 37.87
N ALA A 302 -18.22 -2.80 37.46
CA ALA A 302 -18.83 -3.85 38.24
C ALA A 302 -17.99 -5.14 38.12
N ASN A 303 -17.92 -5.91 39.16
CA ASN A 303 -17.06 -7.09 39.30
C ASN A 303 -17.44 -8.28 38.38
N ASP A 304 -18.38 -8.13 37.46
CA ASP A 304 -18.84 -9.18 36.57
C ASP A 304 -18.88 -8.72 35.10
N ASN A 305 -17.83 -9.07 34.37
CA ASN A 305 -17.71 -8.79 32.94
C ASN A 305 -18.79 -9.40 32.05
N LYS A 306 -19.56 -10.37 32.56
CA LYS A 306 -20.65 -11.04 31.84
C LYS A 306 -21.93 -10.23 31.80
N ALA A 307 -22.15 -9.36 32.79
CA ALA A 307 -23.35 -8.55 32.93
C ALA A 307 -23.50 -7.47 31.84
N HIS A 308 -22.46 -7.20 31.08
CA HIS A 308 -22.42 -6.09 30.11
C HIS A 308 -22.50 -6.55 28.65
N ALA A 309 -22.54 -7.85 28.39
CA ALA A 309 -22.69 -8.41 27.06
C ALA A 309 -24.18 -8.79 26.81
N GLU A 310 -24.75 -8.22 25.74
CA GLU A 310 -26.09 -8.50 25.28
C GLU A 310 -26.03 -9.22 23.93
N GLU A 311 -26.70 -10.36 23.79
CA GLU A 311 -26.92 -10.98 22.49
C GLU A 311 -28.03 -10.23 21.75
N LEU A 312 -27.73 -9.71 20.57
CA LEU A 312 -28.69 -8.93 19.78
C LEU A 312 -29.51 -9.82 18.86
N PHE A 313 -28.85 -10.71 18.16
CA PHE A 313 -29.43 -11.66 17.22
C PHE A 313 -28.42 -12.75 16.86
N THR A 314 -28.94 -13.84 16.29
CA THR A 314 -28.12 -14.93 15.77
C THR A 314 -28.29 -15.06 14.26
N ILE A 315 -27.19 -15.13 13.52
CA ILE A 315 -27.17 -15.41 12.10
C ILE A 315 -27.17 -16.94 11.95
N GLN A 316 -28.25 -17.49 11.44
CA GLN A 316 -28.37 -18.95 11.26
C GLN A 316 -27.32 -19.43 10.23
N ASP A 317 -26.81 -20.62 10.49
CA ASP A 317 -25.81 -21.29 9.63
C ASP A 317 -24.47 -20.55 9.46
N ALA A 318 -24.27 -19.43 10.15
CA ALA A 318 -23.03 -18.69 10.20
C ALA A 318 -22.23 -19.06 11.44
N ASN A 319 -21.78 -20.31 11.50
CA ASN A 319 -21.26 -20.83 12.74
C ASN A 319 -19.90 -20.27 13.14
N TRP A 320 -19.09 -19.67 12.26
CA TRP A 320 -17.80 -19.16 12.71
C TRP A 320 -17.08 -18.21 11.76
N GLU A 321 -17.47 -18.10 10.53
CA GLU A 321 -16.75 -17.27 9.55
C GLU A 321 -17.62 -16.12 9.06
N PHE A 322 -17.79 -15.09 9.88
CA PHE A 322 -18.33 -13.83 9.40
C PHE A 322 -17.63 -12.63 10.01
N ASN A 323 -17.48 -11.59 9.20
CA ASN A 323 -16.77 -10.37 9.51
C ASN A 323 -17.71 -9.18 9.49
N PHE A 324 -17.39 -8.17 10.30
CA PHE A 324 -18.13 -6.91 10.36
C PHE A 324 -17.33 -5.79 9.72
N ILE A 325 -18.03 -4.88 9.05
CA ILE A 325 -17.49 -3.59 8.64
C ILE A 325 -18.54 -2.53 8.91
N VAL A 326 -18.22 -1.56 9.75
CA VAL A 326 -19.07 -0.40 9.99
C VAL A 326 -18.91 0.56 8.83
N HIS A 327 -20.02 1.04 8.28
CA HIS A 327 -19.98 2.14 7.33
C HIS A 327 -19.48 3.42 8.05
N PRO A 328 -18.63 4.26 7.42
CA PRO A 328 -18.08 5.44 8.06
C PRO A 328 -19.10 6.43 8.64
N SER A 329 -20.34 6.44 8.12
CA SER A 329 -21.44 7.25 8.69
C SER A 329 -21.96 6.72 10.03
N GLY A 330 -21.64 5.48 10.42
CA GLY A 330 -22.22 4.82 11.58
C GLY A 330 -23.67 4.35 11.40
N ASP A 331 -24.29 4.55 10.23
CA ASP A 331 -25.72 4.26 10.06
C ASP A 331 -26.02 2.77 9.89
N TYR A 332 -25.03 1.99 9.49
CA TYR A 332 -25.18 0.57 9.23
C TYR A 332 -23.87 -0.20 9.24
N VAL A 333 -24.00 -1.50 9.33
CA VAL A 333 -22.90 -2.47 9.33
C VAL A 333 -23.15 -3.50 8.25
N TYR A 334 -22.12 -3.83 7.49
CA TYR A 334 -22.11 -5.01 6.65
C TYR A 334 -21.50 -6.20 7.40
N MET A 335 -22.08 -7.38 7.19
CA MET A 335 -21.61 -8.64 7.74
C MET A 335 -21.43 -9.63 6.60
N MET A 336 -20.21 -10.06 6.35
CA MET A 336 -19.92 -11.06 5.33
C MET A 336 -19.95 -12.44 5.95
N VAL A 337 -20.95 -13.24 5.56
CA VAL A 337 -21.09 -14.64 5.98
C VAL A 337 -20.39 -15.51 4.95
N GLN A 338 -19.09 -15.69 5.16
CA GLN A 338 -18.17 -16.26 4.18
C GLN A 338 -18.53 -17.70 3.82
N ASN A 339 -18.82 -18.55 4.79
CA ASN A 339 -19.14 -19.96 4.61
C ASN A 339 -20.51 -20.23 3.95
N GLN A 340 -21.35 -19.19 3.81
CA GLN A 340 -22.69 -19.28 3.24
C GLN A 340 -22.89 -18.37 2.00
N HIS A 341 -21.83 -17.68 1.55
CA HIS A 341 -21.77 -16.93 0.31
C HIS A 341 -22.75 -15.75 0.20
N TYR A 342 -23.01 -15.03 1.29
CA TYR A 342 -23.87 -13.85 1.26
C TYR A 342 -23.38 -12.73 2.19
N ILE A 343 -23.87 -11.54 1.93
CA ILE A 343 -23.61 -10.36 2.74
C ILE A 343 -24.91 -9.85 3.33
N LEU A 344 -24.89 -9.59 4.62
CA LEU A 344 -25.96 -8.98 5.39
C LEU A 344 -25.68 -7.49 5.60
N ARG A 345 -26.74 -6.73 5.77
CA ARG A 345 -26.71 -5.37 6.31
C ARG A 345 -27.59 -5.29 7.54
N SER A 346 -27.08 -4.74 8.62
CA SER A 346 -27.80 -4.34 9.82
C SER A 346 -27.75 -2.82 9.94
N ASN A 347 -28.89 -2.17 10.10
CA ASN A 347 -28.93 -0.73 10.32
C ASN A 347 -28.70 -0.45 11.81
N TYR A 348 -28.14 0.74 12.09
CA TYR A 348 -28.00 1.22 13.45
C TYR A 348 -29.23 2.03 13.87
N ASP A 349 -29.92 1.57 14.89
CA ASP A 349 -31.04 2.29 15.50
C ASP A 349 -30.50 3.34 16.50
N ARG A 350 -30.56 4.59 16.09
CA ARG A 350 -30.05 5.71 16.91
C ARG A 350 -30.87 5.97 18.18
N VAL A 351 -32.12 5.55 18.21
CA VAL A 351 -33.01 5.71 19.36
C VAL A 351 -32.67 4.68 20.44
N ASN A 352 -32.60 3.42 20.03
CA ASN A 352 -32.27 2.30 20.93
C ASN A 352 -30.75 2.06 21.02
N LYS A 353 -29.93 2.82 20.27
CA LYS A 353 -28.46 2.76 20.25
C LYS A 353 -27.92 1.35 20.05
N ARG A 354 -28.44 0.63 19.07
CA ARG A 354 -28.02 -0.74 18.77
C ARG A 354 -28.27 -1.14 17.32
N LEU A 355 -27.61 -2.19 16.89
CA LEU A 355 -27.84 -2.80 15.58
C LEU A 355 -29.21 -3.49 15.55
N THR A 356 -29.91 -3.34 14.43
CA THR A 356 -31.18 -4.01 14.16
C THR A 356 -30.98 -5.40 13.58
N THR A 357 -32.03 -6.19 13.49
CA THR A 357 -32.01 -7.49 12.78
C THR A 357 -31.51 -7.29 11.35
N PRO A 358 -30.51 -8.06 10.91
CA PRO A 358 -29.93 -7.90 9.59
C PRO A 358 -30.80 -8.50 8.48
N TYR A 359 -30.57 -8.05 7.25
CA TYR A 359 -31.18 -8.58 6.04
C TYR A 359 -30.12 -8.78 4.94
N ILE A 360 -30.39 -9.70 4.01
CA ILE A 360 -29.45 -10.01 2.91
C ILE A 360 -29.45 -8.88 1.90
N VAL A 361 -28.25 -8.42 1.50
CA VAL A 361 -28.07 -7.37 0.46
C VAL A 361 -27.36 -7.90 -0.77
N CYS A 362 -26.60 -8.99 -0.65
CA CYS A 362 -25.87 -9.59 -1.75
C CYS A 362 -25.63 -11.08 -1.48
N GLY A 363 -25.59 -11.86 -2.55
CA GLY A 363 -25.39 -13.30 -2.48
C GLY A 363 -26.65 -14.08 -2.15
N GLN A 364 -26.53 -15.41 -2.17
CA GLN A 364 -27.61 -16.34 -1.85
C GLN A 364 -27.08 -17.41 -0.91
N PRO A 365 -27.79 -17.65 0.23
CA PRO A 365 -27.35 -18.64 1.20
C PRO A 365 -27.12 -20.02 0.59
N GLY A 366 -25.95 -20.60 0.86
CA GLY A 366 -25.56 -21.93 0.40
C GLY A 366 -25.25 -22.07 -1.10
N GLN A 367 -25.24 -20.98 -1.86
CA GLN A 367 -24.93 -21.01 -3.29
C GLN A 367 -23.62 -20.28 -3.57
N ALA A 368 -22.57 -21.07 -3.83
CA ALA A 368 -21.30 -20.57 -4.32
C ALA A 368 -21.40 -20.38 -5.84
N ASP A 369 -21.87 -19.22 -6.30
CA ASP A 369 -21.90 -18.90 -7.71
C ASP A 369 -21.45 -17.44 -7.92
N TYR A 370 -21.03 -17.15 -9.14
CA TYR A 370 -20.62 -15.84 -9.58
C TYR A 370 -21.55 -15.38 -10.70
N LYS A 371 -22.35 -14.36 -10.41
CA LYS A 371 -23.29 -13.80 -11.40
C LYS A 371 -23.44 -12.31 -11.17
N ASP A 372 -23.03 -11.53 -12.19
CA ASP A 372 -23.36 -10.12 -12.25
C ASP A 372 -24.85 -9.97 -12.65
N LEU A 373 -25.59 -9.23 -11.85
CA LEU A 373 -26.92 -8.78 -12.24
C LEU A 373 -26.78 -7.50 -13.07
N ALA A 374 -27.36 -7.52 -14.25
CA ALA A 374 -27.41 -6.37 -15.15
C ALA A 374 -28.32 -5.27 -14.58
#